data_bd55afb64860e9fb62c875e518d935f9
#
_entry.id   bd55afb64860e9fb62c875e518d935f9
#
_cell.length_a   1.000
_cell.length_b   1.000
_cell.length_c   1.000
_cell.angle_alpha   90.00
_cell.angle_beta   90.00
_cell.angle_gamma   90.00
#
_symmetry.space_group_name_H-M   'P 1'
#
loop_
_entity.id
_entity.type
_entity.pdbx_description
1 polymer ?
#
loop_
_entity_poly.entity_id
_entity_poly.type
_entity_poly.pdbx_seq_one_letter_code
_entity_poly.pdbx_strand_id
1 'polypeptide(L)'
;MLDRYFYLGMSLLILVLVTAMFSTTVPARLFHPKIAPPYLVWLHGAVFYGWVLFFILQSGLVKIRKTRWHRTIGWCGLALGIAVLGLGVSTTIVMHRFEFLTLHQGQDAITSISIPLWDMTSFAVAFSLAILWRKKLEYHRRLILIASCALTAAAWGRLPASVLPGFWFYAGVDLLIMMGAARDLLVNRKIHRVYLIALPLLIAGQIVISQITITESWKRLAHFILF
;
A
#
# COMPACT_ATOMS: atom_id res chain seq x y z
N MET A 1 -19.92 1.05 20.19
CA MET A 1 -20.30 1.34 18.78
C MET A 1 -19.09 1.48 17.86
N LEU A 2 -18.11 2.28 18.24
CA LEU A 2 -16.90 2.57 17.42
C LEU A 2 -16.14 1.31 16.98
N ASP A 3 -15.94 0.32 17.83
CA ASP A 3 -15.20 -0.91 17.55
C ASP A 3 -15.78 -1.73 16.39
N ARG A 4 -17.10 -1.81 16.33
CA ARG A 4 -17.82 -2.65 15.34
C ARG A 4 -17.76 -2.10 13.92
N TYR A 5 -17.60 -0.79 13.76
CA TYR A 5 -17.65 -0.13 12.45
C TYR A 5 -16.29 0.34 11.96
N PHE A 6 -15.28 0.39 12.84
CA PHE A 6 -14.00 1.02 12.55
C PHE A 6 -13.31 0.42 11.32
N TYR A 7 -13.10 -0.89 11.27
CA TYR A 7 -12.38 -1.53 10.16
C TYR A 7 -13.13 -1.42 8.83
N LEU A 8 -14.47 -1.49 8.85
CA LEU A 8 -15.27 -1.22 7.66
C LEU A 8 -15.18 0.26 7.27
N GLY A 9 -15.24 1.18 8.22
CA GLY A 9 -15.06 2.60 7.96
C GLY A 9 -13.68 2.91 7.34
N MET A 10 -12.61 2.32 7.89
CA MET A 10 -11.26 2.46 7.33
C MET A 10 -11.15 1.89 5.92
N SER A 11 -11.74 0.72 5.64
CA SER A 11 -11.72 0.15 4.30
C SER A 11 -12.47 1.01 3.26
N LEU A 12 -13.58 1.62 3.66
CA LEU A 12 -14.32 2.58 2.82
C LEU A 12 -13.54 3.89 2.64
N LEU A 13 -12.90 4.40 3.70
CA LEU A 13 -12.04 5.57 3.61
C LEU A 13 -10.89 5.34 2.62
N ILE A 14 -10.21 4.18 2.70
CA ILE A 14 -9.15 3.80 1.76
C ILE A 14 -9.70 3.75 0.33
N LEU A 15 -10.89 3.18 0.10
CA LEU A 15 -11.52 3.18 -1.22
C LEU A 15 -11.71 4.60 -1.76
N VAL A 16 -12.29 5.48 -0.96
CA VAL A 16 -12.54 6.88 -1.36
C VAL A 16 -11.24 7.60 -1.67
N LEU A 17 -10.23 7.50 -0.81
CA LEU A 17 -8.92 8.12 -1.00
C LEU A 17 -8.24 7.61 -2.27
N VAL A 18 -8.15 6.29 -2.44
CA VAL A 18 -7.53 5.68 -3.62
C VAL A 18 -8.26 6.11 -4.88
N THR A 19 -9.59 6.01 -4.93
CA THR A 19 -10.37 6.40 -6.10
C THR A 19 -10.21 7.89 -6.42
N ALA A 20 -10.32 8.77 -5.42
CA ALA A 20 -10.20 10.21 -5.62
C ALA A 20 -8.80 10.61 -6.12
N MET A 21 -7.72 10.06 -5.53
CA MET A 21 -6.36 10.43 -5.91
C MET A 21 -5.95 9.85 -7.26
N PHE A 22 -6.36 8.62 -7.57
CA PHE A 22 -6.08 8.01 -8.87
C PHE A 22 -6.92 8.62 -10.00
N SER A 23 -8.12 9.15 -9.74
CA SER A 23 -8.95 9.80 -10.75
C SER A 23 -8.28 11.01 -11.41
N THR A 24 -7.33 11.64 -10.74
CA THR A 24 -6.56 12.78 -11.26
C THR A 24 -5.55 12.39 -12.35
N THR A 25 -5.06 11.15 -12.35
CA THR A 25 -3.95 10.72 -13.22
C THR A 25 -4.30 9.57 -14.16
N VAL A 26 -5.17 8.66 -13.75
CA VAL A 26 -5.53 7.46 -14.53
C VAL A 26 -6.14 7.80 -15.89
N PRO A 27 -7.07 8.76 -16.03
CA PRO A 27 -7.64 9.08 -17.33
C PRO A 27 -6.60 9.45 -18.37
N ALA A 28 -5.67 10.36 -18.01
CA ALA A 28 -4.62 10.81 -18.92
C ALA A 28 -3.56 9.73 -19.20
N ARG A 29 -3.20 8.91 -18.19
CA ARG A 29 -2.13 7.92 -18.33
C ARG A 29 -2.57 6.60 -18.97
N LEU A 30 -3.82 6.18 -18.76
CA LEU A 30 -4.29 4.88 -19.20
C LEU A 30 -5.29 4.97 -20.36
N PHE A 31 -6.23 5.92 -20.33
CA PHE A 31 -7.28 6.00 -21.39
C PHE A 31 -6.88 6.91 -22.55
N HIS A 32 -6.04 7.93 -22.31
CA HIS A 32 -5.57 8.87 -23.34
C HIS A 32 -4.03 9.02 -23.31
N PRO A 33 -3.25 7.94 -23.30
CA PRO A 33 -1.79 8.03 -23.23
C PRO A 33 -1.22 8.51 -24.56
N LYS A 34 -0.17 9.36 -24.50
CA LYS A 34 0.65 9.67 -25.68
C LYS A 34 1.45 8.46 -26.19
N ILE A 35 1.93 7.65 -25.24
CA ILE A 35 2.62 6.38 -25.48
C ILE A 35 1.92 5.33 -24.61
N ALA A 36 1.48 4.23 -25.21
CA ALA A 36 0.74 3.18 -24.51
C ALA A 36 1.60 2.55 -23.40
N PRO A 37 1.12 2.51 -22.15
CA PRO A 37 1.82 1.86 -21.07
C PRO A 37 1.79 0.34 -21.23
N PRO A 38 2.76 -0.39 -20.62
CA PRO A 38 2.75 -1.84 -20.59
C PRO A 38 1.44 -2.41 -20.05
N TYR A 39 0.93 -3.49 -20.65
CA TYR A 39 -0.34 -4.12 -20.27
C TYR A 39 -0.39 -4.51 -18.79
N LEU A 40 0.77 -4.82 -18.20
CA LEU A 40 0.90 -5.20 -16.78
C LEU A 40 0.32 -4.14 -15.83
N VAL A 41 0.34 -2.85 -16.22
CA VAL A 41 -0.24 -1.74 -15.41
C VAL A 41 -1.75 -1.91 -15.22
N TRP A 42 -2.46 -2.38 -16.24
CA TRP A 42 -3.89 -2.64 -16.16
C TRP A 42 -4.21 -3.77 -15.19
N LEU A 43 -3.45 -4.87 -15.31
CA LEU A 43 -3.61 -6.02 -14.42
C LEU A 43 -3.26 -5.67 -12.97
N HIS A 44 -2.16 -4.92 -12.78
CA HIS A 44 -1.77 -4.37 -11.47
C HIS A 44 -2.92 -3.52 -10.87
N GLY A 45 -3.44 -2.57 -11.64
CA GLY A 45 -4.54 -1.71 -11.18
C GLY A 45 -5.77 -2.52 -10.78
N ALA A 46 -6.16 -3.50 -11.59
CA ALA A 46 -7.30 -4.37 -11.31
C ALA A 46 -7.11 -5.17 -10.00
N VAL A 47 -5.94 -5.78 -9.81
CA VAL A 47 -5.63 -6.59 -8.61
C VAL A 47 -5.52 -5.72 -7.36
N PHE A 48 -4.88 -4.56 -7.43
CA PHE A 48 -4.76 -3.64 -6.30
C PHE A 48 -6.11 -3.02 -5.90
N TYR A 49 -6.92 -2.65 -6.87
CA TYR A 49 -8.28 -2.19 -6.60
C TYR A 49 -9.15 -3.33 -6.04
N GLY A 50 -8.99 -4.54 -6.59
CA GLY A 50 -9.60 -5.77 -6.08
C GLY A 50 -9.24 -6.04 -4.62
N TRP A 51 -7.99 -5.76 -4.18
CA TRP A 51 -7.59 -5.84 -2.78
C TRP A 51 -8.40 -4.91 -1.89
N VAL A 52 -8.60 -3.66 -2.30
CA VAL A 52 -9.39 -2.68 -1.54
C VAL A 52 -10.84 -3.14 -1.41
N LEU A 53 -11.45 -3.60 -2.50
CA LEU A 53 -12.82 -4.14 -2.50
C LEU A 53 -12.92 -5.40 -1.62
N PHE A 54 -11.91 -6.26 -1.67
CA PHE A 54 -11.84 -7.45 -0.83
C PHE A 54 -11.71 -7.11 0.65
N PHE A 55 -10.95 -6.08 1.00
CA PHE A 55 -10.84 -5.60 2.38
C PHE A 55 -12.20 -5.08 2.90
N ILE A 56 -12.99 -4.39 2.05
CA ILE A 56 -14.36 -3.96 2.37
C ILE A 56 -15.26 -5.19 2.60
N LEU A 57 -15.24 -6.16 1.69
CA LEU A 57 -16.02 -7.38 1.80
C LEU A 57 -15.71 -8.10 3.12
N GLN A 58 -14.44 -8.32 3.42
CA GLN A 58 -14.00 -9.03 4.62
C GLN A 58 -14.36 -8.29 5.91
N SER A 59 -14.20 -6.97 5.93
CA SER A 59 -14.58 -6.12 7.06
C SER A 59 -16.11 -6.11 7.25
N GLY A 60 -16.85 -6.08 6.15
CA GLY A 60 -18.31 -6.18 6.14
C GLY A 60 -18.82 -7.51 6.69
N LEU A 61 -18.22 -8.63 6.28
CA LEU A 61 -18.58 -9.97 6.78
C LEU A 61 -18.38 -10.09 8.29
N VAL A 62 -17.28 -9.54 8.82
CA VAL A 62 -17.03 -9.50 10.27
C VAL A 62 -18.07 -8.62 10.97
N LYS A 63 -18.38 -7.44 10.40
CA LYS A 63 -19.40 -6.53 10.95
C LYS A 63 -20.77 -7.21 11.10
N ILE A 64 -21.22 -7.97 10.09
CA ILE A 64 -22.51 -8.66 10.12
C ILE A 64 -22.45 -10.03 10.79
N ARG A 65 -21.33 -10.34 11.49
CA ARG A 65 -21.08 -11.60 12.22
C ARG A 65 -21.04 -12.85 11.34
N LYS A 66 -20.84 -12.75 10.05
CA LYS A 66 -20.67 -13.87 9.10
C LYS A 66 -19.24 -14.39 9.11
N THR A 67 -18.70 -14.69 10.29
CA THR A 67 -17.27 -15.09 10.47
C THR A 67 -16.91 -16.41 9.79
N ARG A 68 -17.89 -17.31 9.57
CA ARG A 68 -17.67 -18.53 8.78
C ARG A 68 -17.31 -18.17 7.34
N TRP A 69 -18.09 -17.29 6.70
CA TRP A 69 -17.84 -16.80 5.35
C TRP A 69 -16.52 -16.00 5.26
N HIS A 70 -16.26 -15.14 6.25
CA HIS A 70 -14.98 -14.43 6.35
C HIS A 70 -13.79 -15.41 6.29
N ARG A 71 -13.84 -16.52 7.04
CA ARG A 71 -12.77 -17.53 7.04
C ARG A 71 -12.66 -18.32 5.74
N THR A 72 -13.79 -18.73 5.16
CA THR A 72 -13.82 -19.50 3.92
C THR A 72 -13.32 -18.67 2.74
N ILE A 73 -13.86 -17.44 2.56
CA ILE A 73 -13.46 -16.53 1.49
C ILE A 73 -12.05 -15.94 1.77
N GLY A 74 -11.62 -15.93 3.03
CA GLY A 74 -10.30 -15.47 3.43
C GLY A 74 -9.12 -16.13 2.70
N TRP A 75 -9.29 -17.37 2.20
CA TRP A 75 -8.29 -18.04 1.36
C TRP A 75 -8.11 -17.34 0.00
N CYS A 76 -9.18 -16.80 -0.57
CA CYS A 76 -9.08 -15.94 -1.76
C CYS A 76 -8.27 -14.67 -1.45
N GLY A 77 -8.39 -14.15 -0.21
CA GLY A 77 -7.56 -13.03 0.25
C GLY A 77 -6.08 -13.35 0.35
N LEU A 78 -5.72 -14.58 0.73
CA LEU A 78 -4.33 -15.04 0.69
C LEU A 78 -3.80 -15.05 -0.75
N ALA A 79 -4.53 -15.64 -1.68
CA ALA A 79 -4.16 -15.68 -3.09
C ALA A 79 -4.05 -14.25 -3.68
N LEU A 80 -5.01 -13.38 -3.35
CA LEU A 80 -5.02 -11.99 -3.80
C LEU A 80 -3.82 -11.20 -3.22
N GLY A 81 -3.47 -11.39 -1.94
CA GLY A 81 -2.30 -10.76 -1.33
C GLY A 81 -0.99 -11.20 -1.97
N ILE A 82 -0.85 -12.47 -2.33
CA ILE A 82 0.30 -12.98 -3.10
C ILE A 82 0.32 -12.34 -4.50
N ALA A 83 -0.83 -12.22 -5.17
CA ALA A 83 -0.94 -11.56 -6.46
C ALA A 83 -0.56 -10.06 -6.38
N VAL A 84 -0.97 -9.36 -5.32
CA VAL A 84 -0.56 -7.96 -5.05
C VAL A 84 0.97 -7.86 -4.97
N LEU A 85 1.64 -8.76 -4.24
CA LEU A 85 3.11 -8.77 -4.13
C LEU A 85 3.77 -9.04 -5.48
N GLY A 86 3.37 -10.11 -6.16
CA GLY A 86 3.96 -10.49 -7.45
C GLY A 86 3.79 -9.39 -8.50
N LEU A 87 2.56 -8.89 -8.67
CA LEU A 87 2.28 -7.83 -9.63
C LEU A 87 2.87 -6.48 -9.20
N GLY A 88 2.89 -6.18 -7.90
CA GLY A 88 3.49 -4.95 -7.38
C GLY A 88 4.97 -4.86 -7.76
N VAL A 89 5.74 -5.90 -7.45
CA VAL A 89 7.18 -5.96 -7.79
C VAL A 89 7.40 -5.99 -9.31
N SER A 90 6.67 -6.85 -10.04
CA SER A 90 6.82 -6.95 -11.49
C SER A 90 6.49 -5.65 -12.21
N THR A 91 5.38 -4.99 -11.81
CA THR A 91 4.99 -3.70 -12.41
C THR A 91 6.00 -2.60 -12.06
N THR A 92 6.54 -2.62 -10.85
CA THR A 92 7.61 -1.70 -10.45
C THR A 92 8.78 -1.79 -11.41
N ILE A 93 9.32 -2.99 -11.67
CA ILE A 93 10.45 -3.20 -12.60
C ILE A 93 10.08 -2.77 -14.03
N VAL A 94 8.94 -3.24 -14.53
CA VAL A 94 8.51 -2.98 -15.91
C VAL A 94 8.27 -1.49 -16.14
N MET A 95 7.64 -0.79 -15.18
CA MET A 95 7.35 0.64 -15.33
C MET A 95 8.60 1.51 -15.27
N HIS A 96 9.55 1.23 -14.35
CA HIS A 96 10.79 2.01 -14.28
C HIS A 96 11.66 1.81 -15.52
N ARG A 97 11.70 0.58 -16.08
CA ARG A 97 12.31 0.35 -17.39
C ARG A 97 11.63 1.14 -18.52
N PHE A 98 10.30 1.12 -18.54
CA PHE A 98 9.52 1.84 -19.54
C PHE A 98 9.72 3.36 -19.43
N GLU A 99 9.73 3.89 -18.21
CA GLU A 99 9.97 5.32 -17.96
C GLU A 99 11.39 5.75 -18.37
N PHE A 100 12.40 4.91 -18.11
CA PHE A 100 13.77 5.18 -18.50
C PHE A 100 14.01 5.00 -20.00
N LEU A 101 13.63 3.85 -20.58
CA LEU A 101 13.96 3.50 -21.96
C LEU A 101 13.04 4.17 -22.99
N THR A 102 11.76 4.31 -22.67
CA THR A 102 10.75 4.76 -23.64
C THR A 102 10.33 6.20 -23.41
N LEU A 103 10.21 6.64 -22.16
CA LEU A 103 9.81 8.01 -21.83
C LEU A 103 11.02 8.93 -21.60
N HIS A 104 12.25 8.37 -21.57
CA HIS A 104 13.51 9.10 -21.40
C HIS A 104 13.54 10.02 -20.15
N GLN A 105 12.94 9.57 -19.04
CA GLN A 105 12.85 10.35 -17.78
C GLN A 105 14.18 10.45 -17.01
N GLY A 106 15.28 9.90 -17.56
CA GLY A 106 16.61 10.01 -16.97
C GLY A 106 16.83 9.16 -15.72
N GLN A 107 17.85 9.52 -14.93
CA GLN A 107 18.27 8.75 -13.75
C GLN A 107 17.22 8.69 -12.65
N ASP A 108 16.34 9.66 -12.54
CA ASP A 108 15.27 9.68 -11.53
C ASP A 108 14.31 8.50 -11.72
N ALA A 109 14.05 8.08 -12.97
CA ALA A 109 13.27 6.88 -13.26
C ALA A 109 13.94 5.58 -12.74
N ILE A 110 15.27 5.55 -12.60
CA ILE A 110 16.00 4.41 -12.04
C ILE A 110 15.97 4.46 -10.51
N THR A 111 16.33 5.60 -9.94
CA THR A 111 16.55 5.70 -8.48
C THR A 111 15.26 5.62 -7.67
N SER A 112 14.14 6.11 -8.21
CA SER A 112 12.83 6.10 -7.56
C SER A 112 12.22 4.71 -7.35
N ILE A 113 12.81 3.66 -7.94
CA ILE A 113 12.38 2.26 -7.70
C ILE A 113 12.41 1.86 -6.22
N SER A 114 13.23 2.53 -5.38
CA SER A 114 13.28 2.32 -3.93
C SER A 114 11.91 2.51 -3.26
N ILE A 115 11.13 3.47 -3.73
CA ILE A 115 9.82 3.83 -3.16
C ILE A 115 8.84 2.66 -3.26
N PRO A 116 8.45 2.19 -4.46
CA PRO A 116 7.51 1.08 -4.55
C PRO A 116 8.07 -0.24 -4.02
N LEU A 117 9.39 -0.46 -4.02
CA LEU A 117 9.98 -1.63 -3.36
C LEU A 117 9.80 -1.57 -1.84
N TRP A 118 9.93 -0.39 -1.23
CA TRP A 118 9.64 -0.21 0.19
C TRP A 118 8.17 -0.44 0.50
N ASP A 119 7.26 0.07 -0.32
CA ASP A 119 5.81 -0.12 -0.15
C ASP A 119 5.45 -1.61 -0.22
N MET A 120 6.00 -2.33 -1.20
CA MET A 120 5.80 -3.78 -1.33
C MET A 120 6.41 -4.56 -0.17
N THR A 121 7.58 -4.16 0.34
CA THR A 121 8.20 -4.77 1.53
C THR A 121 7.34 -4.54 2.78
N SER A 122 6.86 -3.32 2.97
CA SER A 122 5.97 -2.96 4.08
C SER A 122 4.66 -3.77 4.05
N PHE A 123 4.05 -3.86 2.87
CA PHE A 123 2.89 -4.71 2.66
C PHE A 123 3.21 -6.18 2.94
N ALA A 124 4.31 -6.72 2.39
CA ALA A 124 4.71 -8.11 2.52
C ALA A 124 4.87 -8.51 3.99
N VAL A 125 5.59 -7.71 4.76
CA VAL A 125 5.85 -7.97 6.19
C VAL A 125 4.54 -7.94 6.98
N ALA A 126 3.75 -6.87 6.84
CA ALA A 126 2.49 -6.73 7.57
C ALA A 126 1.48 -7.82 7.18
N PHE A 127 1.34 -8.13 5.89
CA PHE A 127 0.46 -9.17 5.38
C PHE A 127 0.88 -10.56 5.85
N SER A 128 2.16 -10.92 5.73
CA SER A 128 2.69 -12.22 6.16
C SER A 128 2.46 -12.44 7.66
N LEU A 129 2.76 -11.43 8.49
CA LEU A 129 2.51 -11.49 9.93
C LEU A 129 1.01 -11.59 10.23
N ALA A 130 0.14 -10.91 9.45
CA ALA A 130 -1.31 -11.02 9.59
C ALA A 130 -1.80 -12.45 9.33
N ILE A 131 -1.25 -13.12 8.30
CA ILE A 131 -1.61 -14.50 7.97
C ILE A 131 -1.05 -15.49 9.01
N LEU A 132 0.20 -15.33 9.43
CA LEU A 132 0.82 -16.16 10.47
C LEU A 132 0.02 -16.08 11.79
N TRP A 133 -0.43 -14.89 12.15
CA TRP A 133 -1.19 -14.66 13.38
C TRP A 133 -2.71 -14.58 13.16
N ARG A 134 -3.23 -15.17 12.09
CA ARG A 134 -4.68 -15.15 11.78
C ARG A 134 -5.57 -15.72 12.89
N LYS A 135 -5.03 -16.59 13.77
CA LYS A 135 -5.73 -17.10 14.95
C LYS A 135 -5.73 -16.11 16.12
N LYS A 136 -4.83 -15.11 16.12
CA LYS A 136 -4.74 -14.03 17.12
C LYS A 136 -5.47 -12.81 16.56
N LEU A 137 -6.79 -12.70 16.79
CA LEU A 137 -7.67 -11.71 16.16
C LEU A 137 -7.16 -10.27 16.30
N GLU A 138 -6.61 -9.94 17.49
CA GLU A 138 -6.10 -8.60 17.79
C GLU A 138 -4.88 -8.22 16.93
N TYR A 139 -4.03 -9.17 16.60
CA TYR A 139 -2.88 -8.97 15.71
C TYR A 139 -3.32 -8.94 14.25
N HIS A 140 -4.12 -9.94 13.85
CA HIS A 140 -4.56 -10.10 12.46
C HIS A 140 -5.23 -8.85 11.92
N ARG A 141 -6.26 -8.33 12.61
CA ARG A 141 -7.04 -7.17 12.14
C ARG A 141 -6.20 -5.90 12.00
N ARG A 142 -5.23 -5.68 12.91
CA ARG A 142 -4.35 -4.50 12.87
C ARG A 142 -3.31 -4.60 11.78
N LEU A 143 -2.74 -5.78 11.59
CA LEU A 143 -1.73 -6.01 10.56
C LEU A 143 -2.33 -5.95 9.16
N ILE A 144 -3.56 -6.45 8.94
CA ILE A 144 -4.28 -6.28 7.68
C ILE A 144 -4.56 -4.79 7.41
N LEU A 145 -4.93 -4.02 8.43
CA LEU A 145 -5.11 -2.58 8.29
C LEU A 145 -3.80 -1.91 7.89
N ILE A 146 -2.69 -2.19 8.58
CA ILE A 146 -1.36 -1.63 8.28
C ILE A 146 -0.93 -2.00 6.85
N ALA A 147 -1.09 -3.27 6.45
CA ALA A 147 -0.80 -3.71 5.09
C ALA A 147 -1.61 -2.92 4.05
N SER A 148 -2.92 -2.75 4.29
CA SER A 148 -3.79 -1.99 3.39
C SER A 148 -3.44 -0.49 3.36
N CYS A 149 -3.03 0.10 4.49
CA CYS A 149 -2.55 1.49 4.54
C CYS A 149 -1.24 1.66 3.75
N ALA A 150 -0.28 0.73 3.85
CA ALA A 150 0.98 0.79 3.11
C ALA A 150 0.76 0.89 1.59
N LEU A 151 -0.23 0.18 1.04
CA LEU A 151 -0.57 0.26 -0.39
C LEU A 151 -1.14 1.61 -0.83
N THR A 152 -1.51 2.49 0.10
CA THR A 152 -2.03 3.83 -0.24
C THR A 152 -0.94 4.85 -0.59
N ALA A 153 0.34 4.54 -0.36
CA ALA A 153 1.46 5.43 -0.66
C ALA A 153 1.42 5.97 -2.10
N ALA A 154 1.19 5.07 -3.06
CA ALA A 154 1.04 5.45 -4.47
C ALA A 154 -0.13 6.39 -4.75
N ALA A 155 -1.19 6.37 -3.95
CA ALA A 155 -2.31 7.31 -4.07
C ALA A 155 -1.90 8.69 -3.52
N TRP A 156 -1.32 8.74 -2.33
CA TRP A 156 -0.82 9.98 -1.71
C TRP A 156 0.23 10.67 -2.57
N GLY A 157 1.13 9.93 -3.22
CA GLY A 157 2.14 10.44 -4.14
C GLY A 157 1.58 11.08 -5.44
N ARG A 158 0.25 11.05 -5.65
CA ARG A 158 -0.43 11.74 -6.76
C ARG A 158 -0.87 13.15 -6.41
N LEU A 159 -0.80 13.53 -5.15
CA LEU A 159 -1.06 14.90 -4.76
C LEU A 159 0.05 15.81 -5.29
N PRO A 160 -0.30 17.05 -5.69
CA PRO A 160 0.68 18.02 -6.15
C PRO A 160 1.75 18.29 -5.08
N ALA A 161 3.00 18.51 -5.51
CA ALA A 161 4.10 18.85 -4.60
C ALA A 161 3.85 20.14 -3.78
N SER A 162 2.94 21.00 -4.23
CA SER A 162 2.47 22.17 -3.46
C SER A 162 1.67 21.78 -2.21
N VAL A 163 1.09 20.57 -2.19
CA VAL A 163 0.31 20.05 -1.05
C VAL A 163 1.18 19.11 -0.20
N LEU A 164 1.88 18.16 -0.83
CA LEU A 164 2.76 17.19 -0.18
C LEU A 164 4.11 17.13 -0.94
N PRO A 165 5.09 17.96 -0.58
CA PRO A 165 6.39 18.00 -1.24
C PRO A 165 7.24 16.77 -0.90
N GLY A 166 7.98 16.24 -1.89
CA GLY A 166 8.93 15.14 -1.71
C GLY A 166 8.32 13.90 -1.06
N PHE A 167 8.97 13.38 -0.04
CA PHE A 167 8.55 12.16 0.68
C PHE A 167 7.42 12.36 1.69
N TRP A 168 6.89 13.58 1.87
CA TRP A 168 5.79 13.86 2.79
C TRP A 168 4.48 13.15 2.44
N PHE A 169 4.34 12.57 1.24
CA PHE A 169 3.21 11.73 0.91
C PHE A 169 3.06 10.51 1.85
N TYR A 170 4.16 10.04 2.47
CA TYR A 170 4.10 9.00 3.48
C TYR A 170 3.36 9.42 4.76
N ALA A 171 3.31 10.73 5.08
CA ALA A 171 2.52 11.21 6.21
C ALA A 171 1.03 10.83 6.10
N GLY A 172 0.50 10.71 4.87
CA GLY A 172 -0.85 10.22 4.63
C GLY A 172 -1.02 8.74 5.00
N VAL A 173 -0.03 7.90 4.71
CA VAL A 173 0.00 6.49 5.12
C VAL A 173 0.05 6.38 6.64
N ASP A 174 0.96 7.14 7.27
CA ASP A 174 1.15 7.13 8.72
C ASP A 174 -0.08 7.64 9.45
N LEU A 175 -0.76 8.67 8.91
CA LEU A 175 -2.02 9.17 9.45
C LEU A 175 -3.09 8.07 9.48
N LEU A 176 -3.25 7.30 8.41
CA LEU A 176 -4.20 6.19 8.38
C LEU A 176 -3.88 5.12 9.44
N ILE A 177 -2.59 4.81 9.64
CA ILE A 177 -2.16 3.87 10.68
C ILE A 177 -2.38 4.45 12.08
N MET A 178 -2.08 5.75 12.28
CA MET A 178 -2.34 6.46 13.53
C MET A 178 -3.83 6.49 13.90
N MET A 179 -4.74 6.55 12.93
CA MET A 179 -6.18 6.39 13.19
C MET A 179 -6.49 5.03 13.84
N GLY A 180 -5.78 3.97 13.44
CA GLY A 180 -5.87 2.65 14.08
C GLY A 180 -5.38 2.65 15.52
N ALA A 181 -4.25 3.32 15.79
CA ALA A 181 -3.72 3.49 17.14
C ALA A 181 -4.63 4.36 18.03
N ALA A 182 -5.17 5.45 17.47
CA ALA A 182 -6.13 6.32 18.15
C ALA A 182 -7.41 5.56 18.54
N ARG A 183 -7.94 4.73 17.60
CA ARG A 183 -9.07 3.84 17.92
C ARG A 183 -8.75 2.92 19.10
N ASP A 184 -7.56 2.34 19.16
CA ASP A 184 -7.17 1.48 20.28
C ASP A 184 -7.13 2.26 21.60
N LEU A 185 -6.60 3.47 21.58
CA LEU A 185 -6.57 4.35 22.76
C LEU A 185 -7.98 4.71 23.25
N LEU A 186 -8.87 5.04 22.33
CA LEU A 186 -10.25 5.43 22.64
C LEU A 186 -11.10 4.25 23.16
N VAL A 187 -10.94 3.06 22.57
CA VAL A 187 -11.77 1.89 22.88
C VAL A 187 -11.17 1.04 24.01
N ASN A 188 -9.88 0.77 23.91
CA ASN A 188 -9.17 -0.16 24.80
C ASN A 188 -8.39 0.57 25.90
N ARG A 189 -8.36 1.91 25.89
CA ARG A 189 -7.55 2.76 26.79
C ARG A 189 -6.04 2.43 26.75
N LYS A 190 -5.60 1.71 25.71
CA LYS A 190 -4.23 1.28 25.54
C LYS A 190 -3.94 1.01 24.05
N ILE A 191 -2.86 1.58 23.55
CA ILE A 191 -2.40 1.31 22.17
C ILE A 191 -1.80 -0.10 22.13
N HIS A 192 -2.21 -0.89 21.13
CA HIS A 192 -1.69 -2.25 20.94
C HIS A 192 -0.25 -2.22 20.43
N ARG A 193 0.58 -3.17 20.93
CA ARG A 193 2.01 -3.27 20.58
C ARG A 193 2.29 -3.32 19.08
N VAL A 194 1.36 -3.81 18.26
CA VAL A 194 1.49 -3.82 16.79
C VAL A 194 1.71 -2.41 16.27
N TYR A 195 0.94 -1.42 16.72
CA TYR A 195 1.12 -0.03 16.29
C TYR A 195 2.39 0.61 16.87
N LEU A 196 2.70 0.30 18.14
CA LEU A 196 3.89 0.83 18.82
C LEU A 196 5.20 0.35 18.16
N ILE A 197 5.18 -0.81 17.48
CA ILE A 197 6.33 -1.35 16.77
C ILE A 197 6.28 -0.98 15.28
N ALA A 198 5.14 -1.19 14.62
CA ALA A 198 5.03 -1.04 13.17
C ALA A 198 5.19 0.42 12.73
N LEU A 199 4.56 1.38 13.43
CA LEU A 199 4.60 2.79 13.00
C LEU A 199 6.01 3.38 13.07
N PRO A 200 6.79 3.24 14.18
CA PRO A 200 8.17 3.72 14.20
C PRO A 200 9.08 3.03 13.17
N LEU A 201 8.89 1.71 12.92
CA LEU A 201 9.67 1.00 11.90
C LEU A 201 9.33 1.47 10.48
N LEU A 202 8.07 1.74 10.19
CA LEU A 202 7.65 2.29 8.90
C LEU A 202 8.25 3.69 8.69
N ILE A 203 8.13 4.58 9.66
CA ILE A 203 8.68 5.94 9.59
C ILE A 203 10.22 5.89 9.44
N ALA A 204 10.90 5.06 10.22
CA ALA A 204 12.36 4.89 10.10
C ALA A 204 12.75 4.40 8.70
N GLY A 205 12.04 3.43 8.15
CA GLY A 205 12.28 2.94 6.80
C GLY A 205 11.99 3.99 5.72
N GLN A 206 10.94 4.78 5.85
CA GLN A 206 10.62 5.90 4.95
C GLN A 206 11.77 6.94 4.94
N ILE A 207 12.32 7.27 6.12
CA ILE A 207 13.48 8.17 6.24
C ILE A 207 14.70 7.53 5.57
N VAL A 208 14.97 6.25 5.84
CA VAL A 208 16.11 5.54 5.23
C VAL A 208 15.97 5.53 3.70
N ILE A 209 14.79 5.21 3.16
CA ILE A 209 14.56 5.21 1.71
C ILE A 209 14.75 6.60 1.10
N SER A 210 14.30 7.65 1.77
CA SER A 210 14.50 9.03 1.29
C SER A 210 15.98 9.40 1.16
N GLN A 211 16.84 8.90 2.07
CA GLN A 211 18.27 9.14 2.04
C GLN A 211 19.01 8.22 1.05
N ILE A 212 18.61 6.94 0.99
CA ILE A 212 19.25 5.97 0.10
C ILE A 212 19.05 6.35 -1.38
N THR A 213 17.87 6.81 -1.76
CA THR A 213 17.50 7.14 -3.15
C THR A 213 18.49 8.08 -3.82
N ILE A 214 19.15 8.96 -3.07
CA ILE A 214 20.11 9.93 -3.61
C ILE A 214 21.56 9.43 -3.64
N THR A 215 21.86 8.24 -3.10
CA THR A 215 23.24 7.74 -2.99
C THR A 215 23.73 7.09 -4.27
N GLU A 216 25.02 7.22 -4.56
CA GLU A 216 25.66 6.57 -5.74
C GLU A 216 25.62 5.05 -5.65
N SER A 217 25.73 4.49 -4.45
CA SER A 217 25.62 3.04 -4.23
C SER A 217 24.23 2.52 -4.63
N TRP A 218 23.18 3.28 -4.29
CA TRP A 218 21.82 2.94 -4.68
C TRP A 218 21.62 3.05 -6.20
N LYS A 219 22.14 4.09 -6.83
CA LYS A 219 22.04 4.26 -8.29
C LYS A 219 22.60 3.05 -9.05
N ARG A 220 23.76 2.55 -8.62
CA ARG A 220 24.39 1.33 -9.19
C ARG A 220 23.53 0.10 -8.97
N LEU A 221 23.02 -0.11 -7.74
CA LEU A 221 22.17 -1.24 -7.40
C LEU A 221 20.85 -1.18 -8.14
N ALA A 222 20.18 -0.03 -8.20
CA ALA A 222 18.93 0.16 -8.91
C ALA A 222 19.09 -0.11 -10.42
N HIS A 223 20.20 0.34 -11.01
CA HIS A 223 20.53 0.01 -12.40
C HIS A 223 20.70 -1.51 -12.59
N PHE A 224 21.42 -2.19 -11.70
CA PHE A 224 21.58 -3.65 -11.75
C PHE A 224 20.25 -4.41 -11.57
N ILE A 225 19.33 -3.91 -10.72
CA ILE A 225 18.00 -4.52 -10.54
C ILE A 225 17.15 -4.36 -11.80
N LEU A 226 17.32 -3.24 -12.51
CA LEU A 226 16.52 -2.95 -13.70
C LEU A 226 17.09 -3.55 -14.99
N PHE A 227 18.40 -3.70 -15.11
CA PHE A 227 19.09 -4.11 -16.34
C PHE A 227 20.09 -5.22 -16.10
#